data_8b31ca0bd8c3a8ddd3afdfaed69c8f2c
#
_entry.id   8b31ca0bd8c3a8ddd3afdfaed69c8f2c
#
_cell.length_a   1.000
_cell.length_b   1.000
_cell.length_c   1.000
_cell.angle_alpha   90.00
_cell.angle_beta   90.00
_cell.angle_gamma   90.00
#
_symmetry.space_group_name_H-M   'P 1'
#
loop_
_entity.id
_entity.type
_entity.pdbx_description
1 polymer ?
#
loop_
_entity_poly.entity_id
_entity_poly.type
_entity_poly.pdbx_seq_one_letter_code
_entity_poly.pdbx_strand_id
1 'polypeptide(L)'
;MISIDSVSGHEVGAADYVAEVLRSMGLEPHYSYFPEDTDRQRPSVWTVLDSGKPGKTMLLIGHIDTVDVNLKNWKTNPFMPTEIDGKVYGRGSMDMKGGDAAILSTVEYFAQHKDEFSGKILVCFVADEEGLSKGTYQLVDEDVVHADYAIMAECRYNNVAVGFRGRFSFEITVKGKAGHASRYPEVGENALISAGRLAAAIEALPTLPHPKLHHGTWCVRYLAGGNSGALVVPDSCYMFVDRYVVPGEDEAMCIRQMQEAAEKLGLADKVNIHLKPRNSPYMKSFAVPEDHELVVKLQESFKEVTGEDLPIDYDPSVCDSNILAVSCGIPVVTFGPSGGNMHGDNEYGYPYQVKNCYEIYKKTVKKLLPA
;
A
#
# COMPACT_ATOMS: atom_id res chain seq x y z
N MET A 1 -17.73 -11.49 0.43
CA MET A 1 -16.65 -10.79 -0.30
C MET A 1 -15.70 -11.75 -1.03
N ILE A 2 -15.14 -12.79 -0.42
CA ILE A 2 -14.18 -13.73 -1.08
C ILE A 2 -14.77 -14.36 -2.36
N SER A 3 -16.09 -14.65 -2.41
CA SER A 3 -16.75 -15.22 -3.58
C SER A 3 -16.88 -14.27 -4.77
N ILE A 4 -16.47 -13.04 -4.63
CA ILE A 4 -16.49 -12.03 -5.68
C ILE A 4 -15.07 -11.86 -6.18
N ASP A 5 -14.86 -12.13 -7.48
CA ASP A 5 -13.60 -11.81 -8.14
C ASP A 5 -13.46 -10.29 -8.25
N SER A 6 -12.48 -9.75 -7.55
CA SER A 6 -12.13 -8.32 -7.53
C SER A 6 -10.62 -8.12 -7.72
N VAL A 7 -10.02 -8.95 -8.59
CA VAL A 7 -8.64 -8.70 -9.02
C VAL A 7 -8.54 -7.27 -9.56
N SER A 8 -7.46 -6.57 -9.22
CA SER A 8 -7.26 -5.16 -9.60
C SER A 8 -7.59 -4.91 -11.07
N GLY A 9 -8.56 -4.05 -11.32
CA GLY A 9 -9.19 -3.82 -12.63
C GLY A 9 -10.65 -4.26 -12.71
N HIS A 10 -11.17 -5.03 -11.75
CA HIS A 10 -12.51 -5.61 -11.75
C HIS A 10 -13.22 -5.45 -10.40
N GLU A 11 -13.03 -4.31 -9.72
CA GLU A 11 -13.47 -4.10 -8.35
C GLU A 11 -14.98 -3.84 -8.20
N VAL A 12 -15.70 -3.51 -9.29
CA VAL A 12 -17.12 -3.10 -9.26
C VAL A 12 -18.03 -4.08 -8.50
N GLY A 13 -17.84 -5.38 -8.69
CA GLY A 13 -18.67 -6.38 -8.00
C GLY A 13 -18.48 -6.38 -6.47
N ALA A 14 -17.25 -6.16 -6.00
CA ALA A 14 -16.96 -6.05 -4.57
C ALA A 14 -17.48 -4.73 -4.00
N ALA A 15 -17.36 -3.64 -4.75
CA ALA A 15 -17.89 -2.33 -4.39
C ALA A 15 -19.41 -2.35 -4.26
N ASP A 16 -20.11 -2.96 -5.22
CA ASP A 16 -21.56 -3.10 -5.18
C ASP A 16 -22.03 -3.92 -3.97
N TYR A 17 -21.34 -5.02 -3.68
CA TYR A 17 -21.62 -5.83 -2.49
C TYR A 17 -21.46 -5.01 -1.20
N VAL A 18 -20.36 -4.27 -1.06
CA VAL A 18 -20.12 -3.39 0.11
C VAL A 18 -21.23 -2.34 0.21
N ALA A 19 -21.59 -1.70 -0.91
CA ALA A 19 -22.65 -0.70 -0.93
C ALA A 19 -24.02 -1.27 -0.52
N GLU A 20 -24.36 -2.50 -0.96
CA GLU A 20 -25.59 -3.19 -0.54
C GLU A 20 -25.60 -3.47 0.98
N VAL A 21 -24.46 -3.94 1.51
CA VAL A 21 -24.31 -4.17 2.95
C VAL A 21 -24.50 -2.87 3.74
N LEU A 22 -23.87 -1.77 3.32
CA LEU A 22 -24.03 -0.47 3.96
C LEU A 22 -25.47 0.04 3.91
N ARG A 23 -26.17 -0.11 2.76
CA ARG A 23 -27.61 0.24 2.65
C ARG A 23 -28.47 -0.60 3.60
N SER A 24 -28.16 -1.87 3.79
CA SER A 24 -28.90 -2.74 4.73
C SER A 24 -28.78 -2.28 6.18
N MET A 25 -27.72 -1.55 6.52
CA MET A 25 -27.50 -0.90 7.82
C MET A 25 -28.19 0.48 7.92
N GLY A 26 -28.87 0.94 6.87
CA GLY A 26 -29.50 2.26 6.80
C GLY A 26 -28.53 3.41 6.52
N LEU A 27 -27.36 3.11 5.93
CA LEU A 27 -26.37 4.09 5.53
C LEU A 27 -26.46 4.38 4.03
N GLU A 28 -26.05 5.57 3.63
CA GLU A 28 -25.99 5.98 2.21
C GLU A 28 -24.55 5.80 1.69
N PRO A 29 -24.26 4.82 0.83
CA PRO A 29 -22.94 4.65 0.23
C PRO A 29 -22.77 5.58 -0.97
N HIS A 30 -21.58 6.14 -1.09
CA HIS A 30 -21.14 6.97 -2.22
C HIS A 30 -20.07 6.21 -3.01
N TYR A 31 -20.01 6.42 -4.32
CA TYR A 31 -19.02 5.84 -5.21
C TYR A 31 -18.08 6.92 -5.72
N SER A 32 -16.79 6.65 -5.70
CA SER A 32 -15.74 7.50 -6.28
C SER A 32 -14.98 6.72 -7.34
N TYR A 33 -14.72 7.37 -8.48
CA TYR A 33 -14.04 6.79 -9.63
C TYR A 33 -12.87 7.68 -10.02
N PHE A 34 -11.67 7.11 -10.11
CA PHE A 34 -10.55 7.89 -10.63
C PHE A 34 -10.70 8.14 -12.15
N PRO A 35 -10.12 9.25 -12.69
CA PRO A 35 -10.43 9.73 -14.05
C PRO A 35 -10.17 8.73 -15.19
N GLU A 36 -9.20 7.82 -15.01
CA GLU A 36 -8.86 6.80 -16.01
C GLU A 36 -9.80 5.61 -16.02
N ASP A 37 -10.67 5.46 -15.00
CA ASP A 37 -11.68 4.41 -14.90
C ASP A 37 -12.91 4.78 -15.72
N THR A 38 -12.73 4.90 -17.04
CA THR A 38 -13.76 5.39 -17.98
C THR A 38 -14.95 4.44 -18.14
N ASP A 39 -14.76 3.17 -17.90
CA ASP A 39 -15.78 2.12 -17.92
C ASP A 39 -16.38 1.82 -16.54
N ARG A 40 -15.96 2.54 -15.53
CA ARG A 40 -16.45 2.48 -14.15
C ARG A 40 -16.39 1.06 -13.53
N GLN A 41 -15.32 0.34 -13.79
CA GLN A 41 -15.09 -0.99 -13.25
C GLN A 41 -14.33 -0.99 -11.91
N ARG A 42 -13.82 0.16 -11.49
CA ARG A 42 -12.88 0.30 -10.38
C ARG A 42 -13.30 1.34 -9.33
N PRO A 43 -14.55 1.28 -8.83
CA PRO A 43 -15.01 2.26 -7.86
C PRO A 43 -14.47 2.00 -6.46
N SER A 44 -14.14 3.07 -5.74
CA SER A 44 -14.10 3.08 -4.28
C SER A 44 -15.49 3.38 -3.72
N VAL A 45 -15.81 2.83 -2.55
CA VAL A 45 -17.09 3.05 -1.86
C VAL A 45 -16.83 3.65 -0.49
N TRP A 46 -17.57 4.71 -0.13
CA TRP A 46 -17.44 5.32 1.18
C TRP A 46 -18.78 5.78 1.74
N THR A 47 -18.84 5.93 3.06
CA THR A 47 -20.00 6.47 3.79
C THR A 47 -19.58 7.10 5.10
N VAL A 48 -20.46 7.92 5.66
CA VAL A 48 -20.27 8.53 6.98
C VAL A 48 -21.40 8.08 7.91
N LEU A 49 -21.03 7.47 9.02
CA LEU A 49 -21.93 7.22 10.14
C LEU A 49 -21.78 8.36 11.15
N ASP A 50 -22.79 9.21 11.24
CA ASP A 50 -22.85 10.35 12.16
C ASP A 50 -23.67 9.97 13.40
N SER A 51 -23.11 10.18 14.60
CA SER A 51 -23.80 9.98 15.87
C SER A 51 -24.86 11.05 16.16
N GLY A 52 -24.83 12.17 15.44
CA GLY A 52 -25.62 13.36 15.73
C GLY A 52 -25.10 14.21 16.89
N LYS A 53 -23.96 13.85 17.49
CA LYS A 53 -23.28 14.58 18.55
C LYS A 53 -21.98 15.19 18.05
N PRO A 54 -21.55 16.37 18.53
CA PRO A 54 -20.22 16.91 18.20
C PRO A 54 -19.12 15.97 18.68
N GLY A 55 -18.03 15.86 17.92
CA GLY A 55 -16.92 15.01 18.30
C GLY A 55 -15.89 14.87 17.16
N LYS A 56 -14.88 14.05 17.39
CA LYS A 56 -13.84 13.71 16.43
C LYS A 56 -14.36 12.74 15.36
N THR A 57 -13.61 12.58 14.29
CA THR A 57 -13.88 11.61 13.22
C THR A 57 -12.84 10.49 13.23
N MET A 58 -13.30 9.24 13.23
CA MET A 58 -12.48 8.04 13.02
C MET A 58 -12.66 7.56 11.58
N LEU A 59 -11.58 7.40 10.84
CA LEU A 59 -11.56 6.72 9.55
C LEU A 59 -11.27 5.23 9.76
N LEU A 60 -12.13 4.37 9.25
CA LEU A 60 -11.89 2.94 9.05
C LEU A 60 -11.79 2.69 7.55
N ILE A 61 -10.66 2.18 7.10
CA ILE A 61 -10.36 2.03 5.68
C ILE A 61 -9.75 0.67 5.37
N GLY A 62 -10.15 0.10 4.24
CA GLY A 62 -9.60 -1.10 3.66
C GLY A 62 -9.71 -1.10 2.15
N HIS A 63 -8.97 -1.97 1.46
CA HIS A 63 -9.07 -2.12 0.02
C HIS A 63 -9.87 -3.35 -0.39
N ILE A 64 -10.60 -3.23 -1.49
CA ILE A 64 -11.48 -4.29 -2.01
C ILE A 64 -10.89 -5.06 -3.17
N ASP A 65 -9.81 -4.56 -3.76
CA ASP A 65 -9.09 -5.27 -4.82
C ASP A 65 -8.19 -6.37 -4.24
N THR A 66 -7.72 -7.25 -5.11
CA THR A 66 -6.80 -8.32 -4.80
C THR A 66 -5.80 -8.50 -5.94
N VAL A 67 -4.64 -9.07 -5.64
CA VAL A 67 -3.73 -9.53 -6.69
C VAL A 67 -4.33 -10.70 -7.49
N ASP A 68 -3.78 -10.93 -8.68
CA ASP A 68 -4.18 -12.01 -9.59
C ASP A 68 -3.97 -13.41 -9.00
N VAL A 69 -4.57 -14.41 -9.60
CA VAL A 69 -4.51 -15.81 -9.19
C VAL A 69 -4.02 -16.72 -10.31
N ASN A 70 -3.11 -17.64 -9.98
CA ASN A 70 -2.77 -18.75 -10.87
C ASN A 70 -3.56 -19.99 -10.48
N LEU A 71 -4.73 -20.18 -11.09
CA LEU A 71 -5.67 -21.27 -10.76
C LEU A 71 -5.04 -22.67 -10.73
N LYS A 72 -3.94 -22.91 -11.46
CA LYS A 72 -3.30 -24.22 -11.55
C LYS A 72 -2.63 -24.67 -10.24
N ASN A 73 -2.28 -23.73 -9.38
CA ASN A 73 -1.54 -24.00 -8.16
C ASN A 73 -2.43 -24.03 -6.90
N TRP A 74 -3.70 -23.63 -7.03
CA TRP A 74 -4.63 -23.61 -5.91
C TRP A 74 -5.21 -25.00 -5.64
N LYS A 75 -5.23 -25.39 -4.36
CA LYS A 75 -5.85 -26.65 -3.89
C LYS A 75 -7.37 -26.56 -3.75
N THR A 76 -7.86 -25.32 -3.53
CA THR A 76 -9.29 -24.99 -3.48
C THR A 76 -9.57 -23.94 -4.55
N ASN A 77 -10.84 -23.66 -4.87
CA ASN A 77 -11.17 -22.55 -5.74
C ASN A 77 -10.90 -21.21 -4.98
N PRO A 78 -10.03 -20.31 -5.49
CA PRO A 78 -9.69 -19.06 -4.80
C PRO A 78 -10.88 -18.12 -4.62
N PHE A 79 -11.93 -18.26 -5.43
CA PHE A 79 -13.17 -17.47 -5.33
C PHE A 79 -14.33 -18.26 -4.70
N MET A 80 -14.02 -19.33 -3.97
CA MET A 80 -15.00 -20.06 -3.15
C MET A 80 -14.41 -20.25 -1.75
N PRO A 81 -14.84 -19.45 -0.76
CA PRO A 81 -14.29 -19.53 0.60
C PRO A 81 -14.45 -20.96 1.13
N THR A 82 -13.34 -21.59 1.47
CA THR A 82 -13.32 -22.98 1.94
C THR A 82 -12.70 -23.05 3.32
N GLU A 83 -13.47 -23.42 4.33
CA GLU A 83 -12.96 -23.58 5.69
C GLU A 83 -12.34 -24.95 5.88
N ILE A 84 -11.05 -24.97 6.28
CA ILE A 84 -10.28 -26.19 6.61
C ILE A 84 -9.43 -25.88 7.85
N ASP A 85 -9.56 -26.68 8.89
CA ASP A 85 -8.77 -26.58 10.15
C ASP A 85 -8.78 -25.16 10.75
N GLY A 86 -9.93 -24.49 10.77
CA GLY A 86 -10.11 -23.16 11.34
C GLY A 86 -9.49 -22.02 10.50
N LYS A 87 -9.16 -22.28 9.25
CA LYS A 87 -8.66 -21.33 8.26
C LYS A 87 -9.67 -21.23 7.11
N VAL A 88 -9.91 -20.03 6.62
CA VAL A 88 -10.69 -19.79 5.41
C VAL A 88 -9.74 -19.54 4.26
N TYR A 89 -9.70 -20.50 3.32
CA TYR A 89 -8.91 -20.40 2.09
C TYR A 89 -9.70 -19.63 1.02
N GLY A 90 -9.03 -18.70 0.35
CA GLY A 90 -9.55 -17.91 -0.76
C GLY A 90 -8.71 -16.66 -0.99
N ARG A 91 -8.68 -16.14 -2.22
CA ARG A 91 -7.98 -14.90 -2.54
C ARG A 91 -8.64 -13.72 -1.82
N GLY A 92 -7.81 -12.88 -1.17
CA GLY A 92 -8.25 -11.76 -0.36
C GLY A 92 -8.73 -12.17 1.05
N SER A 93 -8.65 -13.45 1.44
CA SER A 93 -9.06 -13.87 2.79
C SER A 93 -8.15 -13.29 3.88
N MET A 94 -6.88 -13.10 3.56
CA MET A 94 -5.91 -12.39 4.39
C MET A 94 -5.80 -10.94 3.96
N ASP A 95 -5.57 -10.68 2.67
CA ASP A 95 -5.23 -9.40 2.07
C ASP A 95 -6.31 -8.95 1.08
N MET A 96 -7.27 -7.98 1.50
CA MET A 96 -7.53 -7.70 2.91
C MET A 96 -9.04 -7.78 3.23
N LYS A 97 -9.82 -8.62 2.49
CA LYS A 97 -11.28 -8.77 2.68
C LYS A 97 -11.68 -9.21 4.11
N GLY A 98 -10.74 -9.85 4.85
CA GLY A 98 -10.92 -10.10 6.28
C GLY A 98 -10.97 -8.81 7.10
N GLY A 99 -10.13 -7.84 6.78
CA GLY A 99 -10.14 -6.50 7.36
C GLY A 99 -11.42 -5.74 7.03
N ASP A 100 -11.85 -5.79 5.77
CA ASP A 100 -13.12 -5.18 5.34
C ASP A 100 -14.32 -5.75 6.09
N ALA A 101 -14.34 -7.06 6.32
CA ALA A 101 -15.39 -7.71 7.11
C ALA A 101 -15.41 -7.22 8.57
N ALA A 102 -14.24 -7.01 9.17
CA ALA A 102 -14.15 -6.45 10.53
C ALA A 102 -14.62 -4.98 10.58
N ILE A 103 -14.30 -4.17 9.54
CA ILE A 103 -14.82 -2.81 9.39
C ILE A 103 -16.35 -2.84 9.29
N LEU A 104 -16.91 -3.61 8.35
CA LEU A 104 -18.36 -3.69 8.15
C LEU A 104 -19.10 -4.10 9.42
N SER A 105 -18.57 -5.09 10.17
CA SER A 105 -19.15 -5.51 11.44
C SER A 105 -19.10 -4.42 12.51
N THR A 106 -18.04 -3.61 12.53
CA THR A 106 -17.90 -2.46 13.44
C THR A 106 -18.92 -1.37 13.11
N VAL A 107 -19.08 -1.09 11.82
CA VAL A 107 -20.05 -0.09 11.33
C VAL A 107 -21.47 -0.53 11.62
N GLU A 108 -21.81 -1.80 11.40
CA GLU A 108 -23.12 -2.37 11.71
C GLU A 108 -23.47 -2.18 13.20
N TYR A 109 -22.50 -2.48 14.09
CA TYR A 109 -22.70 -2.26 15.51
C TYR A 109 -23.05 -0.81 15.83
N PHE A 110 -22.26 0.15 15.35
CA PHE A 110 -22.47 1.57 15.66
C PHE A 110 -23.69 2.17 14.93
N ALA A 111 -24.09 1.64 13.79
CA ALA A 111 -25.34 2.03 13.13
C ALA A 111 -26.57 1.74 14.01
N GLN A 112 -26.50 0.64 14.81
CA GLN A 112 -27.55 0.25 15.77
C GLN A 112 -27.38 0.90 17.17
N HIS A 113 -26.19 1.45 17.47
CA HIS A 113 -25.83 1.99 18.80
C HIS A 113 -25.20 3.38 18.68
N LYS A 114 -25.87 4.30 17.97
CA LYS A 114 -25.37 5.67 17.74
C LYS A 114 -25.17 6.49 19.03
N ASP A 115 -25.83 6.12 20.09
CA ASP A 115 -25.71 6.73 21.41
C ASP A 115 -24.42 6.37 22.15
N GLU A 116 -23.68 5.35 21.70
CA GLU A 116 -22.45 4.86 22.34
C GLU A 116 -21.17 5.53 21.84
N PHE A 117 -21.28 6.51 20.92
CA PHE A 117 -20.13 7.32 20.49
C PHE A 117 -20.55 8.77 20.21
N SER A 118 -19.56 9.67 20.08
CA SER A 118 -19.75 11.06 19.65
C SER A 118 -18.90 11.35 18.42
N GLY A 119 -19.35 12.26 17.54
CA GLY A 119 -18.67 12.57 16.28
C GLY A 119 -19.04 11.60 15.17
N LYS A 120 -18.06 11.23 14.33
CA LYS A 120 -18.30 10.52 13.08
C LYS A 120 -17.39 9.32 12.89
N ILE A 121 -17.88 8.31 12.20
CA ILE A 121 -17.09 7.22 11.65
C ILE A 121 -17.16 7.35 10.13
N LEU A 122 -16.06 7.77 9.49
CA LEU A 122 -15.87 7.72 8.04
C LEU A 122 -15.41 6.32 7.67
N VAL A 123 -16.02 5.72 6.68
CA VAL A 123 -15.69 4.35 6.23
C VAL A 123 -15.37 4.40 4.75
N CYS A 124 -14.22 3.86 4.38
CA CYS A 124 -13.77 3.82 2.99
C CYS A 124 -13.34 2.40 2.60
N PHE A 125 -13.81 1.94 1.47
CA PHE A 125 -13.39 0.70 0.81
C PHE A 125 -12.84 1.08 -0.56
N VAL A 126 -11.51 1.02 -0.69
CA VAL A 126 -10.82 1.61 -1.84
C VAL A 126 -10.42 0.58 -2.87
N ALA A 127 -10.34 1.02 -4.13
CA ALA A 127 -9.85 0.23 -5.26
C ALA A 127 -8.38 0.53 -5.54
N ASP A 128 -7.68 -0.38 -6.26
CA ASP A 128 -6.33 -0.18 -6.82
C ASP A 128 -5.22 -0.04 -5.77
N GLU A 129 -5.40 -0.53 -4.54
CA GLU A 129 -4.31 -0.51 -3.53
C GLU A 129 -3.14 -1.34 -4.02
N GLU A 130 -3.39 -2.55 -4.48
CA GLU A 130 -2.42 -3.52 -5.02
C GLU A 130 -1.71 -3.04 -6.31
N GLY A 131 -2.17 -1.94 -6.87
CA GLY A 131 -1.62 -1.31 -8.07
C GLY A 131 -0.89 0.00 -7.80
N LEU A 132 -1.61 1.10 -7.88
CA LEU A 132 -1.10 2.46 -7.78
C LEU A 132 -1.80 3.30 -6.70
N SER A 133 -2.66 2.67 -5.89
CA SER A 133 -3.46 3.34 -4.83
C SER A 133 -4.33 4.49 -5.33
N LYS A 134 -4.82 4.37 -6.56
CA LYS A 134 -5.60 5.45 -7.21
C LYS A 134 -6.90 5.73 -6.47
N GLY A 135 -7.54 4.70 -5.91
CA GLY A 135 -8.78 4.84 -5.16
C GLY A 135 -8.62 5.74 -3.93
N THR A 136 -7.58 5.54 -3.14
CA THR A 136 -7.31 6.38 -1.97
C THR A 136 -6.93 7.81 -2.39
N TYR A 137 -6.07 7.98 -3.41
CA TYR A 137 -5.76 9.31 -3.93
C TYR A 137 -7.00 10.02 -4.47
N GLN A 138 -7.91 9.31 -5.14
CA GLN A 138 -9.17 9.89 -5.63
C GLN A 138 -10.04 10.44 -4.48
N LEU A 139 -10.17 9.68 -3.38
CA LEU A 139 -10.91 10.16 -2.20
C LEU A 139 -10.27 11.41 -1.56
N VAL A 140 -8.94 11.51 -1.62
CA VAL A 140 -8.22 12.72 -1.17
C VAL A 140 -8.49 13.90 -2.11
N ASP A 141 -8.43 13.69 -3.43
CA ASP A 141 -8.66 14.72 -4.44
C ASP A 141 -10.12 15.21 -4.44
N GLU A 142 -11.08 14.35 -4.09
CA GLU A 142 -12.51 14.69 -3.89
C GLU A 142 -12.81 15.34 -2.53
N ASP A 143 -11.80 15.58 -1.71
CA ASP A 143 -11.94 16.17 -0.37
C ASP A 143 -12.85 15.34 0.57
N VAL A 144 -12.86 14.01 0.41
CA VAL A 144 -13.64 13.08 1.25
C VAL A 144 -12.94 12.77 2.56
N VAL A 145 -11.60 12.68 2.54
CA VAL A 145 -10.80 12.12 3.63
C VAL A 145 -10.49 13.18 4.69
N HIS A 146 -11.42 13.36 5.63
CA HIS A 146 -11.25 14.21 6.81
C HIS A 146 -11.46 13.39 8.07
N ALA A 147 -10.40 13.16 8.84
CA ALA A 147 -10.46 12.41 10.09
C ALA A 147 -9.39 12.87 11.10
N ASP A 148 -9.68 12.67 12.38
CA ASP A 148 -8.72 12.89 13.47
C ASP A 148 -7.82 11.66 13.69
N TYR A 149 -8.31 10.46 13.31
CA TYR A 149 -7.64 9.18 13.45
C TYR A 149 -8.00 8.27 12.29
N ALA A 150 -7.08 7.38 11.93
CA ALA A 150 -7.35 6.33 10.94
C ALA A 150 -6.84 4.96 11.36
N ILE A 151 -7.61 3.92 11.08
CA ILE A 151 -7.19 2.52 11.13
C ILE A 151 -7.28 1.98 9.70
N MET A 152 -6.13 1.62 9.13
CA MET A 152 -6.02 0.81 7.91
C MET A 152 -6.09 -0.66 8.34
N ALA A 153 -7.12 -1.38 7.88
CA ALA A 153 -7.41 -2.74 8.36
C ALA A 153 -6.62 -3.84 7.65
N GLU A 154 -5.39 -3.54 7.24
CA GLU A 154 -4.43 -4.44 6.61
C GLU A 154 -3.99 -5.60 7.52
N CYS A 155 -3.47 -6.66 6.92
CA CYS A 155 -3.15 -7.94 7.51
C CYS A 155 -1.99 -7.93 8.53
N ARG A 156 -2.19 -7.26 9.67
CA ARG A 156 -1.21 -7.10 10.76
C ARG A 156 -1.79 -7.40 12.13
N TYR A 157 -2.17 -8.66 12.38
CA TYR A 157 -2.81 -9.03 13.64
C TYR A 157 -1.86 -9.10 14.85
N ASN A 158 -0.61 -9.53 14.62
CA ASN A 158 0.34 -9.78 15.73
C ASN A 158 1.18 -8.56 16.13
N ASN A 159 1.04 -7.47 15.41
CA ASN A 159 1.67 -6.18 15.68
C ASN A 159 0.85 -5.05 15.07
N VAL A 160 1.05 -3.83 15.54
CA VAL A 160 0.51 -2.62 14.90
C VAL A 160 1.63 -1.87 14.19
N ALA A 161 1.49 -1.65 12.88
CA ALA A 161 2.44 -0.79 12.20
C ALA A 161 2.03 0.68 12.35
N VAL A 162 2.97 1.48 12.85
CA VAL A 162 2.80 2.91 13.12
C VAL A 162 3.64 3.79 12.19
N GLY A 163 4.37 3.19 11.25
CA GLY A 163 5.18 3.91 10.28
C GLY A 163 5.61 3.02 9.13
N PHE A 164 5.78 3.63 7.98
CA PHE A 164 6.16 2.99 6.73
C PHE A 164 7.27 3.78 6.04
N ARG A 165 8.13 3.08 5.29
CA ARG A 165 9.01 3.76 4.36
C ARG A 165 8.20 4.44 3.26
N GLY A 166 8.83 5.36 2.53
CA GLY A 166 8.33 5.85 1.25
C GLY A 166 8.97 5.07 0.11
N ARG A 167 8.46 5.27 -1.11
CA ARG A 167 9.01 4.63 -2.30
C ARG A 167 9.01 5.58 -3.49
N PHE A 168 10.15 5.62 -4.19
CA PHE A 168 10.31 6.23 -5.50
C PHE A 168 10.79 5.18 -6.50
N SER A 169 10.43 5.37 -7.77
CA SER A 169 10.93 4.54 -8.87
C SER A 169 11.54 5.45 -9.93
N PHE A 170 12.73 5.10 -10.39
CA PHE A 170 13.47 5.90 -11.36
C PHE A 170 13.71 5.12 -12.64
N GLU A 171 13.64 5.83 -13.75
CA GLU A 171 14.08 5.36 -15.07
C GLU A 171 15.37 6.07 -15.44
N ILE A 172 16.34 5.27 -15.86
CA ILE A 172 17.67 5.76 -16.24
C ILE A 172 17.98 5.24 -17.63
N THR A 173 18.32 6.15 -18.54
CA THR A 173 18.86 5.80 -19.85
C THR A 173 20.35 6.15 -19.89
N VAL A 174 21.18 5.17 -20.22
CA VAL A 174 22.62 5.35 -20.43
C VAL A 174 22.92 5.32 -21.91
N LYS A 175 23.55 6.38 -22.40
CA LYS A 175 23.95 6.52 -23.80
C LYS A 175 25.38 6.02 -24.00
N GLY A 176 25.61 5.37 -25.11
CA GLY A 176 26.91 4.96 -25.63
C GLY A 176 27.09 5.41 -27.07
N LYS A 177 27.89 4.66 -27.82
CA LYS A 177 28.16 4.90 -29.23
C LYS A 177 28.28 3.57 -29.97
N ALA A 178 27.45 3.39 -30.99
CA ALA A 178 27.53 2.21 -31.84
C ALA A 178 28.88 2.10 -32.57
N GLY A 179 29.32 0.89 -32.82
CA GLY A 179 30.51 0.55 -33.58
C GLY A 179 30.53 -0.95 -33.85
N HIS A 180 31.37 -1.39 -34.78
CA HIS A 180 31.52 -2.82 -35.07
C HIS A 180 32.20 -3.52 -33.87
N ALA A 181 31.60 -4.58 -33.35
CA ALA A 181 32.04 -5.23 -32.11
C ALA A 181 33.50 -5.71 -32.14
N SER A 182 34.02 -6.15 -33.31
CA SER A 182 35.42 -6.56 -33.45
C SER A 182 36.44 -5.42 -33.32
N ARG A 183 36.00 -4.18 -33.35
CA ARG A 183 36.84 -2.98 -33.23
C ARG A 183 36.68 -2.26 -31.89
N TYR A 184 35.92 -2.87 -30.95
CA TYR A 184 35.82 -2.37 -29.60
C TYR A 184 37.09 -2.76 -28.81
N PRO A 185 37.67 -1.88 -27.94
CA PRO A 185 37.14 -0.58 -27.50
C PRO A 185 37.55 0.64 -28.34
N GLU A 186 38.35 0.50 -29.39
CA GLU A 186 38.85 1.64 -30.19
C GLU A 186 37.72 2.35 -30.94
N VAL A 187 36.64 1.62 -31.28
CA VAL A 187 35.47 2.15 -31.95
C VAL A 187 34.24 1.78 -31.16
N GLY A 188 33.44 2.79 -30.79
CA GLY A 188 32.20 2.62 -30.03
C GLY A 188 32.40 2.82 -28.54
N GLU A 189 31.28 3.01 -27.86
CA GLU A 189 31.17 3.11 -26.39
C GLU A 189 30.04 2.21 -25.92
N ASN A 190 30.37 1.24 -25.11
CA ASN A 190 29.39 0.21 -24.67
C ASN A 190 28.50 0.73 -23.56
N ALA A 191 27.26 1.11 -23.91
CA ALA A 191 26.24 1.58 -22.94
C ALA A 191 25.91 0.53 -21.90
N LEU A 192 25.90 -0.76 -22.26
CA LEU A 192 25.55 -1.84 -21.34
C LEU A 192 26.59 -2.00 -20.20
N ILE A 193 27.88 -1.88 -20.55
CA ILE A 193 28.97 -1.91 -19.56
C ILE A 193 28.93 -0.66 -18.66
N SER A 194 28.71 0.51 -19.26
CA SER A 194 28.57 1.76 -18.51
C SER A 194 27.37 1.69 -17.55
N ALA A 195 26.21 1.18 -18.00
CA ALA A 195 25.04 0.98 -17.18
C ALA A 195 25.27 -0.04 -16.03
N GLY A 196 25.98 -1.14 -16.31
CA GLY A 196 26.34 -2.12 -15.28
C GLY A 196 27.23 -1.53 -14.17
N ARG A 197 28.20 -0.66 -14.54
CA ARG A 197 29.01 0.06 -13.56
C ARG A 197 28.18 1.06 -12.74
N LEU A 198 27.27 1.78 -13.39
CA LEU A 198 26.37 2.70 -12.71
C LEU A 198 25.40 1.97 -11.79
N ALA A 199 24.85 0.82 -12.20
CA ALA A 199 23.99 -0.01 -11.41
C ALA A 199 24.68 -0.43 -10.09
N ALA A 200 25.91 -0.94 -10.16
CA ALA A 200 26.70 -1.31 -9.00
C ALA A 200 27.00 -0.11 -8.08
N ALA A 201 27.26 1.06 -8.67
CA ALA A 201 27.48 2.29 -7.90
C ALA A 201 26.20 2.76 -7.20
N ILE A 202 25.03 2.66 -7.85
CA ILE A 202 23.74 3.02 -7.27
C ILE A 202 23.40 2.12 -6.07
N GLU A 203 23.57 0.80 -6.19
CA GLU A 203 23.34 -0.16 -5.11
C GLU A 203 24.22 0.12 -3.85
N ALA A 204 25.36 0.77 -4.06
CA ALA A 204 26.29 1.15 -3.00
C ALA A 204 26.08 2.57 -2.44
N LEU A 205 25.07 3.31 -2.92
CA LEU A 205 24.81 4.67 -2.45
C LEU A 205 24.37 4.68 -0.98
N PRO A 206 24.81 5.68 -0.20
CA PRO A 206 24.40 5.80 1.19
C PRO A 206 22.91 6.12 1.30
N THR A 207 22.32 5.68 2.42
CA THR A 207 20.96 5.98 2.84
C THR A 207 20.98 6.63 4.21
N LEU A 208 19.96 7.42 4.55
CA LEU A 208 19.86 7.96 5.91
C LEU A 208 19.45 6.85 6.89
N PRO A 209 20.07 6.82 8.09
CA PRO A 209 19.58 5.96 9.16
C PRO A 209 18.32 6.56 9.79
N HIS A 210 17.38 5.70 10.18
CA HIS A 210 16.22 6.09 10.97
C HIS A 210 16.06 5.15 12.17
N PRO A 211 15.79 5.64 13.39
CA PRO A 211 15.79 4.82 14.61
C PRO A 211 14.85 3.61 14.56
N LYS A 212 13.75 3.72 13.83
CA LYS A 212 12.68 2.71 13.77
C LYS A 212 12.54 2.07 12.39
N LEU A 213 12.62 2.83 11.30
CA LEU A 213 12.56 2.33 9.93
C LEU A 213 13.93 1.86 9.40
N HIS A 214 14.95 1.85 10.26
CA HIS A 214 16.33 1.48 9.99
C HIS A 214 16.97 2.34 8.91
N HIS A 215 16.92 1.95 7.66
CA HIS A 215 17.47 2.70 6.52
C HIS A 215 16.68 2.38 5.25
N GLY A 216 16.73 3.26 4.27
CA GLY A 216 16.17 3.01 2.95
C GLY A 216 16.96 1.96 2.15
N THR A 217 16.51 1.64 0.95
CA THR A 217 17.17 0.66 0.08
C THR A 217 17.25 1.18 -1.35
N TRP A 218 18.35 0.86 -2.03
CA TRP A 218 18.48 0.98 -3.47
C TRP A 218 18.36 -0.41 -4.10
N CYS A 219 17.55 -0.55 -5.13
CA CYS A 219 17.38 -1.82 -5.85
C CYS A 219 17.26 -1.59 -7.35
N VAL A 220 18.27 -2.02 -8.09
CA VAL A 220 18.22 -2.04 -9.55
C VAL A 220 17.45 -3.29 -9.99
N ARG A 221 16.19 -3.09 -10.41
CA ARG A 221 15.27 -4.20 -10.73
C ARG A 221 15.30 -4.64 -12.18
N TYR A 222 15.81 -3.79 -13.07
CA TYR A 222 15.82 -4.09 -14.48
C TYR A 222 16.98 -3.37 -15.17
N LEU A 223 17.65 -4.08 -16.08
CA LEU A 223 18.71 -3.54 -16.93
C LEU A 223 18.60 -4.21 -18.29
N ALA A 224 18.44 -3.44 -19.34
CA ALA A 224 18.33 -3.97 -20.71
C ALA A 224 18.97 -3.07 -21.75
N GLY A 225 19.66 -3.69 -22.69
CA GLY A 225 20.28 -2.99 -23.83
C GLY A 225 20.95 -3.95 -24.78
N GLY A 226 21.29 -3.44 -25.96
CA GLY A 226 21.94 -4.21 -27.00
C GLY A 226 21.02 -5.18 -27.74
N ASN A 227 21.64 -5.95 -28.63
CA ASN A 227 20.96 -6.98 -29.43
C ASN A 227 21.96 -8.13 -29.67
N SER A 228 21.62 -9.32 -29.17
CA SER A 228 22.45 -10.52 -29.26
C SER A 228 22.68 -11.02 -30.71
N GLY A 229 21.77 -10.66 -31.62
CA GLY A 229 21.88 -11.01 -33.04
C GLY A 229 22.69 -10.02 -33.90
N ALA A 230 23.13 -8.89 -33.33
CA ALA A 230 23.86 -7.87 -34.04
C ALA A 230 25.35 -7.83 -33.63
N LEU A 231 26.25 -7.63 -34.62
CA LEU A 231 27.70 -7.46 -34.37
C LEU A 231 28.04 -5.99 -34.08
N VAL A 232 27.27 -5.36 -33.19
CA VAL A 232 27.32 -3.91 -32.90
C VAL A 232 27.52 -3.70 -31.40
N VAL A 233 28.39 -2.75 -31.04
CA VAL A 233 28.53 -2.27 -29.65
C VAL A 233 27.23 -1.59 -29.24
N PRO A 234 26.60 -1.96 -28.08
CA PRO A 234 25.40 -1.33 -27.60
C PRO A 234 25.57 0.18 -27.36
N ASP A 235 24.71 0.99 -27.96
CA ASP A 235 24.70 2.45 -27.86
C ASP A 235 23.66 3.03 -26.95
N SER A 236 22.83 2.17 -26.37
CA SER A 236 21.82 2.54 -25.36
C SER A 236 21.58 1.40 -24.38
N CYS A 237 21.33 1.75 -23.11
CA CYS A 237 20.89 0.82 -22.10
C CYS A 237 19.85 1.51 -21.21
N TYR A 238 18.72 0.82 -20.94
CA TYR A 238 17.70 1.24 -20.01
C TYR A 238 17.87 0.54 -18.67
N MET A 239 17.64 1.25 -17.58
CA MET A 239 17.69 0.74 -16.22
C MET A 239 16.47 1.23 -15.44
N PHE A 240 15.91 0.35 -14.60
CA PHE A 240 14.85 0.69 -13.66
C PHE A 240 15.34 0.48 -12.22
N VAL A 241 15.15 1.50 -11.37
CA VAL A 241 15.62 1.51 -9.99
C VAL A 241 14.46 1.79 -9.04
N ASP A 242 14.24 0.93 -8.06
CA ASP A 242 13.38 1.22 -6.90
C ASP A 242 14.23 1.77 -5.75
N ARG A 243 13.70 2.78 -5.09
CA ARG A 243 14.28 3.42 -3.91
C ARG A 243 13.23 3.47 -2.80
N TYR A 244 13.44 2.71 -1.72
CA TYR A 244 12.68 2.88 -0.49
C TYR A 244 13.40 3.90 0.39
N VAL A 245 12.65 4.87 0.94
CA VAL A 245 13.16 6.03 1.66
C VAL A 245 12.63 6.08 3.09
N VAL A 246 13.40 6.70 3.98
CA VAL A 246 12.99 6.99 5.36
C VAL A 246 12.71 8.49 5.51
N PRO A 247 12.07 8.96 6.62
CA PRO A 247 11.88 10.37 6.87
C PRO A 247 13.18 11.18 6.76
N GLY A 248 13.13 12.28 6.02
CA GLY A 248 14.31 13.13 5.71
C GLY A 248 14.95 12.85 4.35
N GLU A 249 14.55 11.79 3.65
CA GLU A 249 14.96 11.52 2.27
C GLU A 249 13.84 11.90 1.29
N ASP A 250 14.19 12.55 0.20
CA ASP A 250 13.26 12.98 -0.85
C ASP A 250 13.74 12.59 -2.26
N GLU A 251 12.88 12.82 -3.25
CA GLU A 251 13.16 12.56 -4.66
C GLU A 251 14.41 13.31 -5.15
N ALA A 252 14.51 14.59 -4.82
CA ALA A 252 15.61 15.44 -5.29
C ALA A 252 16.95 14.96 -4.72
N MET A 253 16.99 14.51 -3.48
CA MET A 253 18.16 13.89 -2.86
C MET A 253 18.56 12.62 -3.62
N CYS A 254 17.60 11.75 -3.92
CA CYS A 254 17.83 10.51 -4.63
C CYS A 254 18.42 10.76 -6.04
N ILE A 255 17.84 11.71 -6.78
CA ILE A 255 18.35 12.09 -8.12
C ILE A 255 19.78 12.62 -8.03
N ARG A 256 20.07 13.53 -7.09
CA ARG A 256 21.44 14.06 -6.89
C ARG A 256 22.44 12.96 -6.59
N GLN A 257 22.12 12.01 -5.71
CA GLN A 257 22.99 10.89 -5.38
C GLN A 257 23.35 10.04 -6.61
N MET A 258 22.34 9.73 -7.44
CA MET A 258 22.57 8.99 -8.69
C MET A 258 23.37 9.78 -9.72
N GLN A 259 23.14 11.10 -9.84
CA GLN A 259 23.91 11.99 -10.70
C GLN A 259 25.37 12.05 -10.27
N GLU A 260 25.64 12.23 -8.97
CA GLU A 260 27.01 12.22 -8.43
C GLU A 260 27.71 10.88 -8.66
N ALA A 261 27.00 9.76 -8.60
CA ALA A 261 27.54 8.44 -8.93
C ALA A 261 27.92 8.36 -10.43
N ALA A 262 27.07 8.88 -11.30
CA ALA A 262 27.36 8.95 -12.73
C ALA A 262 28.56 9.86 -13.04
N GLU A 263 28.68 11.02 -12.38
CA GLU A 263 29.82 11.93 -12.52
C GLU A 263 31.14 11.27 -12.14
N LYS A 264 31.17 10.56 -10.97
CA LYS A 264 32.38 9.82 -10.53
C LYS A 264 32.83 8.74 -11.52
N LEU A 265 31.90 8.23 -12.33
CA LEU A 265 32.15 7.24 -13.38
C LEU A 265 32.48 7.86 -14.77
N GLY A 266 32.47 9.20 -14.88
CA GLY A 266 32.65 9.91 -16.14
C GLY A 266 31.45 9.74 -17.09
N LEU A 267 30.25 9.59 -16.56
CA LEU A 267 29.00 9.34 -17.30
C LEU A 267 28.02 10.51 -17.23
N ALA A 268 28.38 11.67 -16.65
CA ALA A 268 27.47 12.78 -16.39
C ALA A 268 26.68 13.25 -17.62
N ASP A 269 27.34 13.33 -18.78
CA ASP A 269 26.74 13.73 -20.06
C ASP A 269 26.07 12.59 -20.84
N LYS A 270 26.17 11.37 -20.32
CA LYS A 270 25.66 10.13 -20.95
C LYS A 270 24.44 9.54 -20.27
N VAL A 271 24.05 10.06 -19.13
CA VAL A 271 22.89 9.53 -18.39
C VAL A 271 21.74 10.52 -18.40
N ASN A 272 20.53 9.98 -18.54
CA ASN A 272 19.29 10.69 -18.26
C ASN A 272 18.57 9.96 -17.11
N ILE A 273 18.38 10.64 -15.98
CA ILE A 273 17.79 10.11 -14.77
C ILE A 273 16.52 10.91 -14.50
N HIS A 274 15.40 10.22 -14.39
CA HIS A 274 14.12 10.86 -14.04
C HIS A 274 13.25 9.92 -13.22
N LEU A 275 12.35 10.53 -12.44
CA LEU A 275 11.31 9.80 -11.75
C LEU A 275 10.38 9.14 -12.78
N LYS A 276 10.07 7.85 -12.60
CA LYS A 276 9.16 7.15 -13.50
C LYS A 276 7.79 7.84 -13.49
N PRO A 277 7.24 8.24 -14.63
CA PRO A 277 5.88 8.77 -14.68
C PRO A 277 4.85 7.74 -14.18
N ARG A 278 3.90 8.19 -13.37
CA ARG A 278 2.76 7.39 -12.90
C ARG A 278 1.53 8.28 -12.71
N ASN A 279 0.33 7.67 -12.74
CA ASN A 279 -0.94 8.39 -12.66
C ASN A 279 -1.39 8.69 -11.22
N SER A 280 -0.57 8.36 -10.23
CA SER A 280 -0.78 8.73 -8.83
C SER A 280 0.52 9.24 -8.22
N PRO A 281 0.49 10.08 -7.18
CA PRO A 281 1.69 10.54 -6.50
C PRO A 281 2.54 9.40 -5.95
N TYR A 282 3.84 9.64 -5.71
CA TYR A 282 4.70 8.72 -4.99
C TYR A 282 4.47 8.81 -3.49
N MET A 283 4.51 7.67 -2.83
CA MET A 283 4.30 7.57 -1.38
C MET A 283 5.55 8.01 -0.62
N LYS A 284 5.40 9.00 0.25
CA LYS A 284 6.45 9.45 1.16
C LYS A 284 6.41 8.63 2.45
N SER A 285 7.55 8.54 3.15
CA SER A 285 7.65 7.87 4.45
C SER A 285 6.97 8.67 5.56
N PHE A 286 6.47 7.96 6.58
CA PHE A 286 5.92 8.57 7.78
C PHE A 286 6.15 7.67 9.01
N ALA A 287 5.98 8.26 10.20
CA ALA A 287 5.90 7.53 11.45
C ALA A 287 5.00 8.30 12.42
N VAL A 288 4.05 7.61 13.05
CA VAL A 288 3.22 8.11 14.14
C VAL A 288 3.97 7.88 15.46
N PRO A 289 4.00 8.83 16.41
CA PRO A 289 4.60 8.60 17.71
C PRO A 289 3.98 7.40 18.44
N GLU A 290 4.81 6.58 19.07
CA GLU A 290 4.36 5.37 19.78
C GLU A 290 3.42 5.67 20.95
N ASP A 291 3.57 6.87 21.56
CA ASP A 291 2.72 7.38 22.63
C ASP A 291 1.48 8.15 22.16
N HIS A 292 1.24 8.20 20.84
CA HIS A 292 0.04 8.82 20.29
C HIS A 292 -1.21 8.11 20.79
N GLU A 293 -2.26 8.86 21.16
CA GLU A 293 -3.47 8.32 21.78
C GLU A 293 -4.12 7.20 20.94
N LEU A 294 -4.11 7.29 19.60
CA LEU A 294 -4.60 6.22 18.72
C LEU A 294 -3.87 4.90 18.95
N VAL A 295 -2.54 4.93 19.01
CA VAL A 295 -1.70 3.74 19.23
C VAL A 295 -1.98 3.14 20.60
N VAL A 296 -1.95 3.98 21.64
CA VAL A 296 -2.20 3.54 23.03
C VAL A 296 -3.60 2.95 23.17
N LYS A 297 -4.65 3.60 22.63
CA LYS A 297 -6.03 3.10 22.74
C LYS A 297 -6.28 1.82 21.94
N LEU A 298 -5.61 1.64 20.82
CA LEU A 298 -5.65 0.38 20.07
C LEU A 298 -4.98 -0.75 20.87
N GLN A 299 -3.79 -0.52 21.45
CA GLN A 299 -3.09 -1.49 22.28
C GLN A 299 -3.90 -1.89 23.53
N GLU A 300 -4.50 -0.93 24.22
CA GLU A 300 -5.41 -1.20 25.34
C GLU A 300 -6.59 -2.07 24.90
N SER A 301 -7.21 -1.76 23.76
CA SER A 301 -8.35 -2.50 23.22
C SER A 301 -7.96 -3.92 22.80
N PHE A 302 -6.77 -4.09 22.19
CA PHE A 302 -6.23 -5.41 21.85
C PHE A 302 -6.04 -6.27 23.11
N LYS A 303 -5.40 -5.71 24.14
CA LYS A 303 -5.17 -6.42 25.41
C LYS A 303 -6.46 -6.81 26.10
N GLU A 304 -7.48 -5.97 26.07
CA GLU A 304 -8.80 -6.27 26.64
C GLU A 304 -9.52 -7.42 25.91
N VAL A 305 -9.28 -7.59 24.61
CA VAL A 305 -9.93 -8.63 23.80
C VAL A 305 -9.17 -9.94 23.82
N THR A 306 -7.85 -9.88 23.76
CA THR A 306 -6.99 -11.05 23.60
C THR A 306 -6.32 -11.50 24.90
N GLY A 307 -6.13 -10.61 25.85
CA GLY A 307 -5.30 -10.83 27.05
C GLY A 307 -3.80 -10.62 26.81
N GLU A 308 -3.39 -10.32 25.59
CA GLU A 308 -2.00 -10.18 25.17
C GLU A 308 -1.61 -8.73 24.92
N ASP A 309 -0.31 -8.42 24.94
CA ASP A 309 0.19 -7.11 24.54
C ASP A 309 0.36 -7.07 23.01
N LEU A 310 0.04 -5.93 22.40
CA LEU A 310 0.22 -5.70 20.96
C LEU A 310 1.55 -4.97 20.70
N PRO A 311 2.56 -5.62 20.13
CA PRO A 311 3.82 -4.97 19.80
C PRO A 311 3.67 -3.89 18.72
N ILE A 312 4.47 -2.84 18.82
CA ILE A 312 4.60 -1.82 17.78
C ILE A 312 5.61 -2.28 16.74
N ASP A 313 5.32 -2.02 15.48
CA ASP A 313 6.18 -2.33 14.34
C ASP A 313 6.29 -1.14 13.37
N TYR A 314 7.30 -1.20 12.50
CA TYR A 314 7.59 -0.23 11.46
C TYR A 314 7.86 -0.97 10.15
N ASP A 315 7.04 -0.73 9.15
CA ASP A 315 7.06 -1.50 7.92
C ASP A 315 8.11 -0.99 6.91
N PRO A 316 8.89 -1.88 6.30
CA PRO A 316 9.84 -1.51 5.27
C PRO A 316 9.19 -1.26 3.88
N SER A 317 7.90 -1.53 3.71
CA SER A 317 7.14 -1.33 2.48
C SER A 317 6.37 0.00 2.45
N VAL A 318 5.39 0.10 1.57
CA VAL A 318 4.42 1.19 1.46
C VAL A 318 3.02 0.59 1.35
N CYS A 319 2.01 1.35 1.81
CA CYS A 319 0.59 1.07 1.61
C CYS A 319 -0.21 2.38 1.65
N ASP A 320 -1.51 2.31 1.55
CA ASP A 320 -2.38 3.50 1.57
C ASP A 320 -2.28 4.33 2.86
N SER A 321 -1.78 3.76 3.96
CA SER A 321 -1.46 4.51 5.19
C SER A 321 -0.47 5.66 4.95
N ASN A 322 0.46 5.53 3.98
CA ASN A 322 1.36 6.60 3.59
C ASN A 322 0.61 7.81 3.05
N ILE A 323 -0.45 7.58 2.28
CA ILE A 323 -1.27 8.64 1.68
C ILE A 323 -2.02 9.40 2.78
N LEU A 324 -2.69 8.66 3.66
CA LEU A 324 -3.44 9.24 4.79
C LEU A 324 -2.56 10.08 5.70
N ALA A 325 -1.39 9.54 6.07
CA ALA A 325 -0.46 10.22 6.96
C ALA A 325 0.16 11.48 6.33
N VAL A 326 0.56 11.41 5.06
CA VAL A 326 1.36 12.47 4.44
C VAL A 326 0.49 13.46 3.66
N SER A 327 -0.50 13.01 2.90
CA SER A 327 -1.33 13.90 2.10
C SER A 327 -2.45 14.54 2.93
N CYS A 328 -3.01 13.81 3.90
CA CYS A 328 -4.11 14.32 4.74
C CYS A 328 -3.64 14.75 6.14
N GLY A 329 -2.41 14.41 6.55
CA GLY A 329 -1.90 14.72 7.90
C GLY A 329 -2.63 13.95 9.02
N ILE A 330 -3.26 12.81 8.70
CA ILE A 330 -4.05 12.02 9.64
C ILE A 330 -3.13 11.01 10.34
N PRO A 331 -3.10 10.97 11.68
CA PRO A 331 -2.47 9.87 12.40
C PRO A 331 -3.13 8.54 12.03
N VAL A 332 -2.35 7.61 11.47
CA VAL A 332 -2.85 6.31 11.00
C VAL A 332 -2.07 5.17 11.61
N VAL A 333 -2.77 4.12 11.99
CA VAL A 333 -2.19 2.82 12.35
C VAL A 333 -2.68 1.76 11.38
N THR A 334 -1.80 0.81 11.08
CA THR A 334 -2.14 -0.33 10.22
C THR A 334 -2.25 -1.57 11.10
N PHE A 335 -3.48 -2.09 11.22
CA PHE A 335 -3.81 -3.22 12.06
C PHE A 335 -5.08 -3.92 11.56
N GLY A 336 -5.02 -5.23 11.33
CA GLY A 336 -6.16 -6.03 10.88
C GLY A 336 -5.90 -7.52 10.95
N PRO A 337 -6.89 -8.36 10.62
CA PRO A 337 -6.75 -9.80 10.67
C PRO A 337 -5.70 -10.29 9.69
N SER A 338 -4.99 -11.34 10.05
CA SER A 338 -3.89 -11.90 9.28
C SER A 338 -4.17 -13.36 8.88
N GLY A 339 -3.20 -13.99 8.25
CA GLY A 339 -3.32 -15.35 7.77
C GLY A 339 -1.98 -15.88 7.28
N GLY A 340 -1.98 -16.42 6.08
CA GLY A 340 -0.75 -16.88 5.43
C GLY A 340 -0.86 -16.91 3.92
N ASN A 341 0.31 -17.00 3.28
CA ASN A 341 0.47 -17.03 1.83
C ASN A 341 -0.03 -15.75 1.13
N MET A 342 0.18 -14.58 1.76
CA MET A 342 -0.12 -13.27 1.15
C MET A 342 0.46 -13.20 -0.26
N HIS A 343 -0.34 -12.76 -1.25
CA HIS A 343 -0.03 -12.72 -2.68
C HIS A 343 0.31 -14.08 -3.32
N GLY A 344 0.39 -15.13 -2.51
CA GLY A 344 0.71 -16.48 -2.98
C GLY A 344 -0.52 -17.34 -3.28
N ASP A 345 -0.24 -18.58 -3.73
CA ASP A 345 -1.27 -19.59 -3.90
C ASP A 345 -1.73 -20.15 -2.55
N ASN A 346 -3.01 -20.55 -2.47
CA ASN A 346 -3.61 -21.07 -1.24
C ASN A 346 -3.57 -20.08 -0.07
N GLU A 347 -3.78 -18.81 -0.33
CA GLU A 347 -3.96 -17.77 0.67
C GLU A 347 -5.09 -18.17 1.63
N TYR A 348 -4.91 -17.87 2.92
CA TYR A 348 -5.92 -18.11 3.93
C TYR A 348 -5.92 -17.04 5.02
N GLY A 349 -7.07 -16.78 5.61
CA GLY A 349 -7.26 -15.94 6.79
C GLY A 349 -7.79 -16.73 7.97
N TYR A 350 -7.69 -16.15 9.17
CA TYR A 350 -8.22 -16.73 10.41
C TYR A 350 -9.54 -16.03 10.83
N PRO A 351 -10.71 -16.71 10.78
CA PRO A 351 -12.00 -16.11 11.17
C PRO A 351 -12.03 -15.56 12.59
N TYR A 352 -11.32 -16.19 13.54
CA TYR A 352 -11.26 -15.69 14.90
C TYR A 352 -10.56 -14.33 14.99
N GLN A 353 -9.58 -14.06 14.11
CA GLN A 353 -8.93 -12.75 14.08
C GLN A 353 -9.84 -11.66 13.51
N VAL A 354 -10.66 -11.98 12.51
CA VAL A 354 -11.70 -11.06 12.00
C VAL A 354 -12.64 -10.65 13.14
N LYS A 355 -13.11 -11.63 13.92
CA LYS A 355 -13.97 -11.38 15.08
C LYS A 355 -13.26 -10.53 16.15
N ASN A 356 -12.00 -10.84 16.44
CA ASN A 356 -11.22 -10.08 17.41
C ASN A 356 -10.98 -8.63 16.92
N CYS A 357 -10.65 -8.44 15.63
CA CYS A 357 -10.48 -7.09 15.07
C CYS A 357 -11.76 -6.26 15.15
N TYR A 358 -12.91 -6.85 14.85
CA TYR A 358 -14.21 -6.20 15.11
C TYR A 358 -14.35 -5.70 16.56
N GLU A 359 -14.10 -6.57 17.55
CA GLU A 359 -14.18 -6.19 18.96
C GLU A 359 -13.14 -5.11 19.34
N ILE A 360 -11.94 -5.21 18.79
CA ILE A 360 -10.85 -4.25 19.01
C ILE A 360 -11.21 -2.88 18.41
N TYR A 361 -11.67 -2.84 17.17
CA TYR A 361 -12.07 -1.59 16.50
C TYR A 361 -13.22 -0.93 17.26
N LYS A 362 -14.25 -1.69 17.63
CA LYS A 362 -15.37 -1.21 18.44
C LYS A 362 -14.92 -0.57 19.76
N LYS A 363 -14.03 -1.23 20.50
CA LYS A 363 -13.49 -0.68 21.76
C LYS A 363 -12.62 0.55 21.51
N THR A 364 -11.80 0.55 20.47
CA THR A 364 -10.94 1.69 20.11
C THR A 364 -11.77 2.91 19.74
N VAL A 365 -12.81 2.74 18.94
CA VAL A 365 -13.76 3.82 18.61
C VAL A 365 -14.39 4.38 19.89
N LYS A 366 -14.93 3.54 20.80
CA LYS A 366 -15.51 4.01 22.07
C LYS A 366 -14.53 4.78 22.96
N LYS A 367 -13.25 4.42 22.93
CA LYS A 367 -12.20 5.11 23.72
C LYS A 367 -11.80 6.44 23.13
N LEU A 368 -11.77 6.56 21.79
CA LEU A 368 -11.35 7.76 21.08
C LEU A 368 -12.49 8.71 20.76
N LEU A 369 -13.70 8.19 20.62
CA LEU A 369 -14.94 8.92 20.36
C LEU A 369 -15.96 8.65 21.49
N PRO A 370 -15.67 9.00 22.75
CA PRO A 370 -16.58 8.68 23.86
C PRO A 370 -17.94 9.38 23.69
N ALA A 371 -19.01 8.68 24.14
CA ALA A 371 -20.43 9.11 24.02
C ALA A 371 -20.75 10.41 24.77
#